data_052df4d89736f5c19d4e3a496fa81315
#
_entry.id   052df4d89736f5c19d4e3a496fa81315
#
_cell.length_a   1.000
_cell.length_b   1.000
_cell.length_c   1.000
_cell.angle_alpha   90.00
_cell.angle_beta   90.00
_cell.angle_gamma   90.00
#
_symmetry.space_group_name_H-M   'P 1'
#
loop_
_entity.id
_entity.type
_entity.pdbx_description
1 polymer ?
#
loop_
_entity_poly.entity_id
_entity_poly.type
_entity_poly.pdbx_seq_one_letter_code
_entity_poly.pdbx_strand_id
1 'polypeptide(L)'
;MRFILVSKYNSVNCENRKPRPSAVGRTNNKILTVKLLLTGSGGLIGSAVSEKLHGRGHELLKLVRRKSTDESELTWDPNHAGDLRDPRLNGLAGVIHLAGEPIAGIWSAAKKRRIHESRVRGSALLARSLAKLEQPPARLIIASGIGFYGDTGERKVDESEPNGEGFLAGVCRDWEAASGPARDAGIRVAIARFGIVLSGGGGALTAMLPPFRFGLGGIAGSGRQYMSWISLEDAARAVIHLLESESIRGPVNIVAPCPVTNAKFTLALGRELGRPTILPAPAFLLRRLPGGMADETILSSSRVVPGVLQGTGFEFEHPTVEEGLRNALK
;
A
#
# COMPACT_ATOMS: atom_id res chain seq x y z
N MET A 1 -23.15 -26.34 19.88
CA MET A 1 -21.76 -26.38 20.37
C MET A 1 -21.03 -25.17 19.79
N ARG A 2 -20.94 -24.06 20.56
CA ARG A 2 -20.39 -22.76 20.13
C ARG A 2 -18.88 -22.77 20.36
N PHE A 3 -18.09 -22.70 19.29
CA PHE A 3 -16.67 -22.46 19.42
C PHE A 3 -16.45 -20.96 19.63
N ILE A 4 -16.09 -20.59 20.85
CA ILE A 4 -15.58 -19.26 21.21
C ILE A 4 -14.08 -19.29 20.89
N LEU A 5 -13.69 -18.72 19.75
CA LEU A 5 -12.30 -18.37 19.46
C LEU A 5 -12.01 -17.04 20.15
N VAL A 6 -11.50 -17.11 21.38
CA VAL A 6 -10.91 -15.96 22.06
C VAL A 6 -9.55 -15.71 21.44
N SER A 7 -9.48 -14.76 20.50
CA SER A 7 -8.23 -14.23 19.95
C SER A 7 -7.48 -13.49 21.06
N LYS A 8 -6.40 -14.09 21.57
CA LYS A 8 -5.38 -13.40 22.37
C LYS A 8 -4.54 -12.53 21.45
N TYR A 9 -5.04 -11.35 21.09
CA TYR A 9 -4.18 -10.32 20.51
C TYR A 9 -3.25 -9.80 21.61
N ASN A 10 -1.97 -10.15 21.53
CA ASN A 10 -0.93 -9.47 22.27
C ASN A 10 -0.96 -7.99 21.82
N SER A 11 -1.51 -7.12 22.66
CA SER A 11 -1.47 -5.68 22.45
C SER A 11 -0.01 -5.25 22.37
N VAL A 12 0.45 -4.90 21.19
CA VAL A 12 1.76 -4.27 20.99
C VAL A 12 1.71 -2.94 21.72
N ASN A 13 2.41 -2.87 22.85
CA ASN A 13 2.53 -1.63 23.61
C ASN A 13 3.45 -0.69 22.83
N CYS A 14 2.86 0.28 22.10
CA CYS A 14 3.56 1.22 21.23
C CYS A 14 4.46 2.20 21.98
N GLU A 15 4.41 2.24 23.30
CA GLU A 15 5.12 3.24 24.12
C GLU A 15 6.47 2.77 24.69
N ASN A 16 6.78 1.44 24.70
CA ASN A 16 7.94 0.93 25.44
C ASN A 16 8.61 -0.30 24.79
N ARG A 17 8.94 -0.29 23.50
CA ARG A 17 9.84 -1.31 22.95
C ARG A 17 11.27 -0.78 22.84
N LYS A 18 12.18 -1.36 23.63
CA LYS A 18 13.62 -1.32 23.35
C LYS A 18 13.89 -2.11 22.06
N PRO A 19 14.77 -1.62 21.15
CA PRO A 19 15.13 -2.36 19.95
C PRO A 19 15.68 -3.73 20.36
N ARG A 20 15.11 -4.81 19.80
CA ARG A 20 15.69 -6.14 19.91
C ARG A 20 16.86 -6.22 18.92
N PRO A 21 18.01 -6.78 19.30
CA PRO A 21 19.08 -7.06 18.35
C PRO A 21 18.55 -8.05 17.29
N SER A 22 18.79 -7.74 16.03
CA SER A 22 18.44 -8.58 14.89
C SER A 22 19.15 -9.93 14.98
N ALA A 23 18.43 -10.95 15.40
CA ALA A 23 18.87 -12.32 15.20
C ALA A 23 18.60 -12.69 13.73
N VAL A 24 19.55 -12.43 12.86
CA VAL A 24 19.57 -12.93 11.49
C VAL A 24 19.85 -14.43 11.55
N GLY A 25 18.80 -15.21 11.74
CA GLY A 25 18.81 -16.64 11.45
C GLY A 25 18.82 -16.80 9.93
N ARG A 26 20.02 -16.92 9.33
CA ARG A 26 20.17 -17.37 7.95
C ARG A 26 19.76 -18.84 7.87
N THR A 27 18.51 -19.11 7.64
CA THR A 27 18.11 -20.38 7.07
C THR A 27 18.53 -20.37 5.61
N ASN A 28 19.52 -21.22 5.28
CA ASN A 28 19.94 -21.54 3.91
C ASN A 28 18.81 -22.30 3.19
N ASN A 29 17.67 -21.68 2.97
CA ASN A 29 16.70 -22.16 1.99
C ASN A 29 17.24 -21.73 0.63
N LYS A 30 17.58 -22.69 -0.24
CA LYS A 30 17.79 -22.44 -1.67
C LYS A 30 16.52 -21.75 -2.17
N ILE A 31 16.56 -20.43 -2.31
CA ILE A 31 15.46 -19.67 -2.91
C ILE A 31 15.40 -20.12 -4.36
N LEU A 32 14.37 -20.90 -4.70
CA LEU A 32 14.11 -21.28 -6.09
C LEU A 32 13.84 -20.00 -6.88
N THR A 33 14.65 -19.75 -7.90
CA THR A 33 14.38 -18.68 -8.87
C THR A 33 13.02 -18.92 -9.50
N VAL A 34 12.13 -17.95 -9.39
CA VAL A 34 10.80 -18.02 -10.00
C VAL A 34 10.55 -16.80 -10.88
N LYS A 35 9.70 -16.96 -11.88
CA LYS A 35 9.27 -15.90 -12.78
C LYS A 35 8.00 -15.24 -12.23
N LEU A 36 8.02 -13.92 -12.12
CA LEU A 36 6.94 -13.10 -11.58
C LEU A 36 6.55 -12.00 -12.56
N LEU A 37 5.27 -11.63 -12.57
CA LEU A 37 4.79 -10.45 -13.30
C LEU A 37 4.64 -9.28 -12.31
N LEU A 38 5.17 -8.12 -12.68
CA LEU A 38 5.05 -6.89 -11.90
C LEU A 38 4.48 -5.75 -12.76
N THR A 39 3.39 -5.14 -12.29
CA THR A 39 2.86 -3.90 -12.86
C THR A 39 3.14 -2.72 -11.93
N GLY A 40 3.30 -1.53 -12.48
CA GLY A 40 3.64 -0.36 -11.68
C GLY A 40 5.08 -0.37 -11.17
N SER A 41 5.98 -1.09 -11.83
CA SER A 41 7.40 -1.23 -11.48
C SER A 41 8.18 0.09 -11.41
N GLY A 42 7.75 1.13 -12.12
CA GLY A 42 8.33 2.47 -12.06
C GLY A 42 7.76 3.36 -10.94
N GLY A 43 6.77 2.89 -10.18
CA GLY A 43 6.20 3.60 -9.04
C GLY A 43 7.03 3.39 -7.76
N LEU A 44 6.73 4.19 -6.71
CA LEU A 44 7.46 4.18 -5.44
C LEU A 44 7.56 2.77 -4.83
N ILE A 45 6.45 2.09 -4.64
CA ILE A 45 6.41 0.75 -4.04
C ILE A 45 6.93 -0.28 -5.05
N GLY A 46 6.55 -0.16 -6.32
CA GLY A 46 6.93 -1.12 -7.36
C GLY A 46 8.43 -1.19 -7.61
N SER A 47 9.15 -0.06 -7.56
CA SER A 47 10.61 -0.04 -7.69
C SER A 47 11.28 -0.73 -6.50
N ALA A 48 10.83 -0.44 -5.26
CA ALA A 48 11.38 -1.08 -4.06
C ALA A 48 11.10 -2.61 -4.03
N VAL A 49 9.91 -3.03 -4.45
CA VAL A 49 9.57 -4.47 -4.60
C VAL A 49 10.44 -5.11 -5.69
N SER A 50 10.61 -4.44 -6.85
CA SER A 50 11.45 -4.92 -7.95
C SER A 50 12.89 -5.15 -7.51
N GLU A 51 13.49 -4.19 -6.82
CA GLU A 51 14.85 -4.28 -6.30
C GLU A 51 15.02 -5.47 -5.35
N LYS A 52 14.11 -5.64 -4.39
CA LYS A 52 14.16 -6.76 -3.44
C LYS A 52 13.98 -8.14 -4.09
N LEU A 53 13.10 -8.24 -5.08
CA LEU A 53 12.89 -9.50 -5.80
C LEU A 53 14.09 -9.86 -6.68
N HIS A 54 14.72 -8.89 -7.35
CA HIS A 54 15.98 -9.08 -8.07
C HIS A 54 17.10 -9.50 -7.13
N GLY A 55 17.23 -8.85 -5.98
CA GLY A 55 18.22 -9.22 -4.94
C GLY A 55 18.05 -10.64 -4.39
N ARG A 56 16.86 -11.25 -4.57
CA ARG A 56 16.57 -12.66 -4.24
C ARG A 56 16.72 -13.62 -5.43
N GLY A 57 17.14 -13.12 -6.59
CA GLY A 57 17.36 -13.91 -7.79
C GLY A 57 16.11 -14.28 -8.58
N HIS A 58 14.96 -13.61 -8.34
CA HIS A 58 13.74 -13.85 -9.12
C HIS A 58 13.78 -13.14 -10.48
N GLU A 59 13.17 -13.75 -11.49
CA GLU A 59 12.96 -13.15 -12.81
C GLU A 59 11.69 -12.30 -12.80
N LEU A 60 11.78 -11.04 -13.27
CA LEU A 60 10.64 -10.15 -13.36
C LEU A 60 10.27 -9.83 -14.81
N LEU A 61 9.05 -10.18 -15.19
CA LEU A 61 8.38 -9.64 -16.36
C LEU A 61 7.60 -8.39 -15.92
N LYS A 62 7.89 -7.23 -16.51
CA LYS A 62 7.28 -5.95 -16.13
C LYS A 62 6.22 -5.56 -17.16
N LEU A 63 4.99 -5.26 -16.71
CA LEU A 63 3.99 -4.62 -17.58
C LEU A 63 4.21 -3.11 -17.61
N VAL A 64 4.45 -2.59 -18.82
CA VAL A 64 4.73 -1.16 -19.06
C VAL A 64 3.76 -0.60 -20.10
N ARG A 65 3.39 0.70 -19.98
CA ARG A 65 2.49 1.34 -20.96
C ARG A 65 3.23 1.86 -22.19
N ARG A 66 4.53 2.14 -22.07
CA ARG A 66 5.37 2.56 -23.19
C ARG A 66 5.73 1.37 -24.09
N LYS A 67 6.01 1.63 -25.35
CA LYS A 67 6.61 0.62 -26.21
C LYS A 67 7.98 0.22 -25.66
N SER A 68 8.25 -1.05 -25.62
CA SER A 68 9.53 -1.62 -25.18
C SER A 68 9.96 -2.75 -26.11
N THR A 69 11.26 -2.87 -26.31
CA THR A 69 11.93 -3.98 -26.98
C THR A 69 12.72 -4.85 -25.99
N ASP A 70 12.65 -4.52 -24.69
CA ASP A 70 13.26 -5.29 -23.62
C ASP A 70 12.45 -6.57 -23.38
N GLU A 71 13.10 -7.72 -23.44
CA GLU A 71 12.46 -9.03 -23.23
C GLU A 71 11.87 -9.19 -21.81
N SER A 72 12.42 -8.47 -20.83
CA SER A 72 11.91 -8.41 -19.45
C SER A 72 10.66 -7.52 -19.30
N GLU A 73 10.23 -6.87 -20.40
CA GLU A 73 9.08 -5.98 -20.40
C GLU A 73 8.01 -6.46 -21.40
N LEU A 74 6.76 -6.19 -21.06
CA LEU A 74 5.60 -6.43 -21.90
C LEU A 74 4.79 -5.14 -21.99
N THR A 75 4.64 -4.63 -23.22
CA THR A 75 3.83 -3.44 -23.49
C THR A 75 2.35 -3.76 -23.36
N TRP A 76 1.65 -3.06 -22.46
CA TRP A 76 0.22 -3.17 -22.28
C TRP A 76 -0.38 -1.91 -21.67
N ASP A 77 -1.36 -1.34 -22.35
CA ASP A 77 -2.13 -0.20 -21.85
C ASP A 77 -3.60 -0.63 -21.67
N PRO A 78 -4.09 -0.77 -20.44
CA PRO A 78 -5.47 -1.18 -20.18
C PRO A 78 -6.53 -0.18 -20.69
N ASN A 79 -6.16 1.07 -21.03
CA ASN A 79 -7.10 2.04 -21.60
C ASN A 79 -7.39 1.76 -23.08
N HIS A 80 -6.45 1.19 -23.81
CA HIS A 80 -6.52 0.97 -25.25
C HIS A 80 -6.49 -0.51 -25.64
N ALA A 81 -5.98 -1.38 -24.76
CA ALA A 81 -5.89 -2.81 -25.00
C ALA A 81 -7.10 -3.58 -24.45
N GLY A 82 -7.38 -4.73 -25.04
CA GLY A 82 -8.25 -5.77 -24.48
C GLY A 82 -7.52 -6.67 -23.48
N ASP A 83 -7.93 -7.94 -23.43
CA ASP A 83 -7.27 -8.96 -22.62
C ASP A 83 -5.78 -9.08 -23.00
N LEU A 84 -4.95 -9.24 -22.01
CA LEU A 84 -3.51 -9.42 -22.19
C LEU A 84 -3.26 -10.85 -22.70
N ARG A 85 -2.64 -10.96 -23.86
CA ARG A 85 -2.33 -12.25 -24.53
C ARG A 85 -0.85 -12.28 -24.87
N ASP A 86 -0.07 -12.99 -24.11
CA ASP A 86 1.35 -13.21 -24.38
C ASP A 86 1.78 -14.56 -23.79
N PRO A 87 2.48 -15.42 -24.57
CA PRO A 87 2.94 -16.73 -24.09
C PRO A 87 3.80 -16.67 -22.82
N ARG A 88 4.51 -15.56 -22.59
CA ARG A 88 5.36 -15.35 -21.40
C ARG A 88 4.59 -15.29 -20.08
N LEU A 89 3.25 -15.17 -20.13
CA LEU A 89 2.38 -15.16 -18.95
C LEU A 89 2.07 -16.56 -18.42
N ASN A 90 2.26 -17.61 -19.22
CA ASN A 90 2.08 -18.98 -18.75
C ASN A 90 3.22 -19.39 -17.82
N GLY A 91 2.88 -20.12 -16.76
CA GLY A 91 3.85 -20.63 -15.80
C GLY A 91 4.45 -19.58 -14.85
N LEU A 92 3.87 -18.38 -14.74
CA LEU A 92 4.24 -17.41 -13.73
C LEU A 92 3.95 -17.96 -12.33
N ALA A 93 4.91 -17.87 -11.42
CA ALA A 93 4.70 -18.26 -10.02
C ALA A 93 3.76 -17.31 -9.28
N GLY A 94 3.70 -16.05 -9.70
CA GLY A 94 2.84 -15.05 -9.11
C GLY A 94 2.81 -13.72 -9.87
N VAL A 95 1.83 -12.91 -9.53
CA VAL A 95 1.62 -11.57 -10.12
C VAL A 95 1.48 -10.54 -9.01
N ILE A 96 2.14 -9.40 -9.18
CA ILE A 96 2.06 -8.25 -8.28
C ILE A 96 1.54 -7.05 -9.08
N HIS A 97 0.32 -6.59 -8.76
CA HIS A 97 -0.35 -5.52 -9.48
C HIS A 97 -0.41 -4.25 -8.62
N LEU A 98 0.53 -3.32 -8.85
CA LEU A 98 0.67 -2.05 -8.14
C LEU A 98 0.37 -0.82 -9.00
N ALA A 99 -0.06 -1.01 -10.25
CA ALA A 99 -0.33 0.09 -11.17
C ALA A 99 -1.60 0.85 -10.78
N GLY A 100 -1.53 2.18 -10.80
CA GLY A 100 -2.67 3.06 -10.54
C GLY A 100 -2.31 4.52 -10.75
N GLU A 101 -3.29 5.34 -11.10
CA GLU A 101 -3.14 6.80 -11.21
C GLU A 101 -2.84 7.42 -9.84
N PRO A 102 -1.84 8.31 -9.69
CA PRO A 102 -1.59 9.00 -8.44
C PRO A 102 -2.84 9.75 -7.94
N ILE A 103 -3.15 9.61 -6.63
CA ILE A 103 -4.30 10.29 -6.03
C ILE A 103 -4.02 11.77 -5.72
N ALA A 104 -2.75 12.16 -5.62
CA ALA A 104 -2.34 13.53 -5.35
C ALA A 104 -2.80 14.51 -6.45
N GLY A 105 -3.07 15.75 -6.05
CA GLY A 105 -3.46 16.86 -6.94
C GLY A 105 -4.92 17.24 -6.81
N ILE A 106 -5.39 18.13 -7.72
CA ILE A 106 -6.75 18.66 -7.72
C ILE A 106 -7.75 17.59 -8.17
N TRP A 107 -8.76 17.30 -7.37
CA TRP A 107 -9.79 16.29 -7.65
C TRP A 107 -10.94 16.84 -8.50
N SER A 108 -10.66 17.22 -9.74
CA SER A 108 -11.72 17.47 -10.73
C SER A 108 -12.50 16.18 -11.04
N ALA A 109 -13.68 16.30 -11.65
CA ALA A 109 -14.46 15.14 -12.10
C ALA A 109 -13.62 14.22 -13.03
N ALA A 110 -12.81 14.81 -13.92
CA ALA A 110 -11.91 14.06 -14.80
C ALA A 110 -10.81 13.33 -14.02
N LYS A 111 -10.23 13.95 -12.98
CA LYS A 111 -9.21 13.29 -12.13
C LYS A 111 -9.83 12.15 -11.32
N LYS A 112 -10.98 12.36 -10.70
CA LYS A 112 -11.70 11.30 -9.95
C LYS A 112 -12.01 10.11 -10.87
N ARG A 113 -12.46 10.35 -12.10
CA ARG A 113 -12.70 9.31 -13.09
C ARG A 113 -11.42 8.54 -13.43
N ARG A 114 -10.29 9.22 -13.72
CA ARG A 114 -9.01 8.55 -13.97
C ARG A 114 -8.52 7.73 -12.78
N ILE A 115 -8.68 8.24 -11.56
CA ILE A 115 -8.34 7.49 -10.33
C ILE A 115 -9.13 6.18 -10.26
N HIS A 116 -10.43 6.23 -10.51
CA HIS A 116 -11.31 5.05 -10.49
C HIS A 116 -10.98 4.08 -11.64
N GLU A 117 -11.00 4.57 -12.88
CA GLU A 117 -10.83 3.75 -14.08
C GLU A 117 -9.47 3.06 -14.14
N SER A 118 -8.38 3.76 -13.78
CA SER A 118 -7.04 3.18 -13.79
C SER A 118 -6.89 1.97 -12.86
N ARG A 119 -7.69 1.93 -11.79
CA ARG A 119 -7.69 0.86 -10.80
C ARG A 119 -8.65 -0.26 -11.18
N VAL A 120 -9.90 0.08 -11.39
CA VAL A 120 -10.96 -0.90 -11.62
C VAL A 120 -10.79 -1.59 -12.98
N ARG A 121 -10.65 -0.81 -14.06
CA ARG A 121 -10.53 -1.37 -15.41
C ARG A 121 -9.23 -2.16 -15.59
N GLY A 122 -8.09 -1.60 -15.14
CA GLY A 122 -6.80 -2.27 -15.26
C GLY A 122 -6.77 -3.60 -14.51
N SER A 123 -7.28 -3.60 -13.28
CA SER A 123 -7.34 -4.81 -12.45
C SER A 123 -8.29 -5.87 -13.01
N ALA A 124 -9.48 -5.44 -13.49
CA ALA A 124 -10.44 -6.37 -14.10
C ALA A 124 -9.91 -7.01 -15.38
N LEU A 125 -9.25 -6.23 -16.24
CA LEU A 125 -8.63 -6.74 -17.46
C LEU A 125 -7.50 -7.73 -17.14
N LEU A 126 -6.62 -7.37 -16.20
CA LEU A 126 -5.54 -8.26 -15.77
C LEU A 126 -6.10 -9.56 -15.15
N ALA A 127 -7.05 -9.46 -14.22
CA ALA A 127 -7.65 -10.63 -13.58
C ALA A 127 -8.30 -11.58 -14.58
N ARG A 128 -9.06 -11.06 -15.55
CA ARG A 128 -9.64 -11.86 -16.65
C ARG A 128 -8.59 -12.48 -17.54
N SER A 129 -7.51 -11.76 -17.86
CA SER A 129 -6.42 -12.28 -18.67
C SER A 129 -5.73 -13.45 -18.00
N LEU A 130 -5.42 -13.31 -16.70
CA LEU A 130 -4.79 -14.38 -15.92
C LEU A 130 -5.70 -15.61 -15.76
N ALA A 131 -7.01 -15.40 -15.59
CA ALA A 131 -7.99 -16.48 -15.49
C ALA A 131 -8.14 -17.33 -16.78
N LYS A 132 -7.75 -16.79 -17.93
CA LYS A 132 -7.84 -17.46 -19.25
C LYS A 132 -6.55 -18.16 -19.69
N LEU A 133 -5.48 -18.08 -18.89
CA LEU A 133 -4.22 -18.73 -19.20
C LEU A 133 -4.36 -20.26 -19.07
N GLU A 134 -3.65 -21.00 -19.90
CA GLU A 134 -3.55 -22.46 -19.79
C GLU A 134 -2.85 -22.87 -18.49
N GLN A 135 -1.89 -22.08 -18.06
CA GLN A 135 -1.17 -22.23 -16.80
C GLN A 135 -1.25 -20.94 -15.97
N PRO A 136 -2.39 -20.70 -15.26
CA PRO A 136 -2.56 -19.50 -14.49
C PRO A 136 -1.58 -19.43 -13.32
N PRO A 137 -1.19 -18.21 -12.88
CA PRO A 137 -0.32 -18.05 -11.72
C PRO A 137 -0.98 -18.55 -10.44
N ALA A 138 -0.21 -19.13 -9.55
CA ALA A 138 -0.74 -19.60 -8.27
C ALA A 138 -1.30 -18.46 -7.39
N ARG A 139 -0.80 -17.23 -7.59
CA ARG A 139 -1.07 -16.10 -6.69
C ARG A 139 -1.10 -14.75 -7.41
N LEU A 140 -1.99 -13.87 -6.94
CA LEU A 140 -2.12 -12.48 -7.37
C LEU A 140 -2.14 -11.57 -6.14
N ILE A 141 -1.18 -10.67 -6.04
CA ILE A 141 -1.19 -9.57 -5.08
C ILE A 141 -1.69 -8.33 -5.81
N ILE A 142 -2.79 -7.74 -5.33
CA ILE A 142 -3.37 -6.54 -5.92
C ILE A 142 -3.33 -5.40 -4.91
N ALA A 143 -2.91 -4.21 -5.35
CA ALA A 143 -2.95 -3.03 -4.50
C ALA A 143 -4.37 -2.56 -4.24
N SER A 144 -4.56 -2.00 -3.05
CA SER A 144 -5.70 -1.22 -2.60
C SER A 144 -5.20 -0.15 -1.62
N GLY A 145 -6.08 0.50 -0.88
CA GLY A 145 -5.71 1.49 0.12
C GLY A 145 -6.59 1.42 1.37
N ILE A 146 -6.06 1.92 2.49
CA ILE A 146 -6.82 2.06 3.74
C ILE A 146 -7.99 3.04 3.61
N GLY A 147 -8.04 3.84 2.54
CA GLY A 147 -9.22 4.61 2.15
C GLY A 147 -10.49 3.76 2.02
N PHE A 148 -10.36 2.43 1.90
CA PHE A 148 -11.46 1.47 1.97
C PHE A 148 -12.35 1.69 3.21
N TYR A 149 -11.77 2.06 4.34
CA TYR A 149 -12.48 2.21 5.61
C TYR A 149 -13.15 3.58 5.77
N GLY A 150 -12.86 4.56 4.89
CA GLY A 150 -13.33 5.94 5.05
C GLY A 150 -12.77 6.60 6.32
N ASP A 151 -13.54 7.50 6.92
CA ASP A 151 -13.19 8.13 8.21
C ASP A 151 -13.55 7.20 9.37
N THR A 152 -12.55 6.73 10.09
CA THR A 152 -12.75 5.83 11.23
C THR A 152 -12.88 6.57 12.57
N GLY A 153 -12.69 7.90 12.59
CA GLY A 153 -12.64 8.69 13.81
C GLY A 153 -11.53 8.19 14.75
N GLU A 154 -11.91 7.90 15.99
CA GLU A 154 -11.01 7.34 17.02
C GLU A 154 -11.06 5.80 17.05
N ARG A 155 -11.96 5.17 16.28
CA ARG A 155 -12.10 3.71 16.25
C ARG A 155 -10.86 3.05 15.63
N LYS A 156 -10.31 2.08 16.33
CA LYS A 156 -9.25 1.21 15.83
C LYS A 156 -9.88 0.10 14.99
N VAL A 157 -9.49 -0.01 13.72
CA VAL A 157 -10.06 -0.94 12.76
C VAL A 157 -8.99 -1.85 12.16
N ASP A 158 -9.37 -3.07 11.83
CA ASP A 158 -8.54 -4.06 11.13
C ASP A 158 -9.23 -4.55 9.85
N GLU A 159 -8.73 -5.64 9.27
CA GLU A 159 -9.22 -6.20 8.00
C GLU A 159 -10.67 -6.71 8.04
N SER A 160 -11.24 -6.92 9.21
CA SER A 160 -12.63 -7.38 9.39
C SER A 160 -13.66 -6.25 9.28
N GLU A 161 -13.22 -4.99 9.37
CA GLU A 161 -14.11 -3.82 9.27
C GLU A 161 -14.70 -3.69 7.86
N PRO A 162 -16.01 -3.42 7.74
CA PRO A 162 -16.66 -3.23 6.45
C PRO A 162 -16.20 -1.97 5.72
N ASN A 163 -16.59 -1.86 4.44
CA ASN A 163 -16.32 -0.68 3.63
C ASN A 163 -16.99 0.56 4.22
N GLY A 164 -16.20 1.63 4.32
CA GLY A 164 -16.69 2.93 4.77
C GLY A 164 -17.34 3.76 3.66
N GLU A 165 -17.51 5.04 3.94
CA GLU A 165 -18.12 6.01 3.04
C GLU A 165 -17.08 6.94 2.41
N GLY A 166 -17.48 7.61 1.31
CA GLY A 166 -16.66 8.57 0.58
C GLY A 166 -16.19 8.06 -0.78
N PHE A 167 -15.56 8.97 -1.54
CA PHE A 167 -15.09 8.66 -2.89
C PHE A 167 -14.00 7.59 -2.87
N LEU A 168 -13.00 7.72 -1.99
CA LEU A 168 -11.91 6.73 -1.92
C LEU A 168 -12.40 5.37 -1.44
N ALA A 169 -13.35 5.32 -0.51
CA ALA A 169 -13.94 4.07 -0.04
C ALA A 169 -14.66 3.33 -1.18
N GLY A 170 -15.45 4.06 -1.98
CA GLY A 170 -16.08 3.51 -3.18
C GLY A 170 -15.07 3.02 -4.22
N VAL A 171 -14.01 3.80 -4.48
CA VAL A 171 -12.93 3.39 -5.39
C VAL A 171 -12.26 2.10 -4.92
N CYS A 172 -11.90 2.00 -3.63
CA CYS A 172 -11.23 0.81 -3.09
C CYS A 172 -12.15 -0.42 -3.17
N ARG A 173 -13.45 -0.29 -2.83
CA ARG A 173 -14.42 -1.37 -2.96
C ARG A 173 -14.47 -1.92 -4.39
N ASP A 174 -14.65 -1.03 -5.36
CA ASP A 174 -14.77 -1.41 -6.78
C ASP A 174 -13.45 -1.98 -7.31
N TRP A 175 -12.31 -1.45 -6.85
CA TRP A 175 -10.98 -1.95 -7.18
C TRP A 175 -10.76 -3.38 -6.67
N GLU A 176 -11.08 -3.65 -5.40
CA GLU A 176 -10.96 -4.97 -4.79
C GLU A 176 -11.89 -5.99 -5.46
N ALA A 177 -13.13 -5.57 -5.79
CA ALA A 177 -14.10 -6.40 -6.52
C ALA A 177 -13.60 -6.80 -7.92
N ALA A 178 -12.82 -5.93 -8.58
CA ALA A 178 -12.28 -6.17 -9.93
C ALA A 178 -11.35 -7.40 -10.01
N SER A 179 -10.87 -7.92 -8.87
CA SER A 179 -10.09 -9.17 -8.80
C SER A 179 -10.94 -10.44 -8.87
N GLY A 180 -12.27 -10.34 -8.91
CA GLY A 180 -13.21 -11.47 -8.92
C GLY A 180 -12.86 -12.57 -9.92
N PRO A 181 -12.67 -12.28 -11.23
CA PRO A 181 -12.34 -13.30 -12.23
C PRO A 181 -11.12 -14.16 -11.89
N ALA A 182 -10.10 -13.58 -11.26
CA ALA A 182 -8.93 -14.34 -10.82
C ALA A 182 -9.24 -15.29 -9.66
N ARG A 183 -10.06 -14.84 -8.69
CA ARG A 183 -10.53 -15.70 -7.58
C ARG A 183 -11.37 -16.85 -8.08
N ASP A 184 -12.31 -16.58 -9.00
CA ASP A 184 -13.21 -17.57 -9.57
C ASP A 184 -12.46 -18.64 -10.38
N ALA A 185 -11.30 -18.28 -10.95
CA ALA A 185 -10.37 -19.20 -11.60
C ALA A 185 -9.43 -19.95 -10.64
N GLY A 186 -9.61 -19.81 -9.32
CA GLY A 186 -8.81 -20.52 -8.32
C GLY A 186 -7.46 -19.86 -7.99
N ILE A 187 -7.14 -18.70 -8.57
CA ILE A 187 -5.92 -17.96 -8.25
C ILE A 187 -6.06 -17.40 -6.81
N ARG A 188 -5.05 -17.61 -5.97
CA ARG A 188 -5.02 -17.04 -4.62
C ARG A 188 -4.79 -15.53 -4.70
N VAL A 189 -5.81 -14.76 -4.32
CA VAL A 189 -5.75 -13.30 -4.34
C VAL A 189 -5.56 -12.75 -2.93
N ALA A 190 -4.50 -11.94 -2.75
CA ALA A 190 -4.30 -11.09 -1.58
C ALA A 190 -4.41 -9.62 -1.98
N ILE A 191 -5.12 -8.83 -1.18
CA ILE A 191 -5.42 -7.42 -1.45
C ILE A 191 -4.63 -6.56 -0.47
N ALA A 192 -3.62 -5.87 -0.95
CA ALA A 192 -2.74 -5.04 -0.16
C ALA A 192 -3.35 -3.63 0.05
N ARG A 193 -3.99 -3.37 1.18
CA ARG A 193 -4.54 -2.06 1.56
C ARG A 193 -3.44 -1.19 2.16
N PHE A 194 -2.79 -0.38 1.33
CA PHE A 194 -1.69 0.48 1.77
C PHE A 194 -2.17 1.67 2.58
N GLY A 195 -1.48 1.93 3.71
CA GLY A 195 -1.50 3.21 4.41
C GLY A 195 -0.62 4.25 3.74
N ILE A 196 -0.29 5.31 4.47
CA ILE A 196 0.63 6.35 4.01
C ILE A 196 2.04 5.77 3.97
N VAL A 197 2.58 5.54 2.76
CA VAL A 197 3.95 5.04 2.60
C VAL A 197 4.94 6.18 2.76
N LEU A 198 5.82 6.07 3.76
CA LEU A 198 6.85 7.07 4.06
C LEU A 198 8.09 6.82 3.21
N SER A 199 8.43 7.81 2.38
CA SER A 199 9.64 7.83 1.57
C SER A 199 10.03 9.27 1.20
N GLY A 200 11.31 9.57 1.26
CA GLY A 200 11.86 10.84 0.79
C GLY A 200 11.95 10.93 -0.74
N GLY A 201 11.91 9.79 -1.44
CA GLY A 201 11.98 9.71 -2.90
C GLY A 201 10.63 9.86 -3.62
N GLY A 202 9.50 10.01 -2.90
CA GLY A 202 8.19 10.17 -3.54
C GLY A 202 7.02 9.98 -2.61
N GLY A 203 5.79 10.07 -3.16
CA GLY A 203 4.56 9.84 -2.43
C GLY A 203 4.13 11.00 -1.52
N ALA A 204 3.31 10.66 -0.50
CA ALA A 204 2.68 11.65 0.38
C ALA A 204 3.70 12.45 1.20
N LEU A 205 4.74 11.79 1.74
CA LEU A 205 5.76 12.46 2.55
C LEU A 205 6.49 13.55 1.76
N THR A 206 6.93 13.24 0.54
CA THR A 206 7.63 14.22 -0.32
C THR A 206 6.77 15.45 -0.60
N ALA A 207 5.45 15.29 -0.77
CA ALA A 207 4.54 16.42 -0.95
C ALA A 207 4.40 17.28 0.32
N MET A 208 4.57 16.66 1.51
CA MET A 208 4.52 17.36 2.80
C MET A 208 5.81 18.08 3.15
N LEU A 209 6.98 17.60 2.69
CA LEU A 209 8.30 18.09 3.09
C LEU A 209 8.56 19.60 2.84
N PRO A 210 8.15 20.24 1.71
CA PRO A 210 8.52 21.60 1.42
C PRO A 210 8.19 22.59 2.55
N PRO A 211 6.94 22.71 3.05
CA PRO A 211 6.64 23.63 4.14
C PRO A 211 7.44 23.30 5.42
N PHE A 212 7.66 22.02 5.72
CA PHE A 212 8.44 21.64 6.90
C PHE A 212 9.92 22.03 6.80
N ARG A 213 10.55 21.84 5.63
CA ARG A 213 11.94 22.23 5.40
C ARG A 213 12.18 23.73 5.56
N PHE A 214 11.20 24.57 5.24
CA PHE A 214 11.22 26.01 5.44
C PHE A 214 10.80 26.44 6.84
N GLY A 215 10.53 25.52 7.77
CA GLY A 215 10.03 25.85 9.13
C GLY A 215 8.60 26.37 9.18
N LEU A 216 7.85 26.20 8.07
CA LEU A 216 6.44 26.61 7.92
C LEU A 216 5.48 25.42 8.12
N GLY A 217 6.01 24.26 8.54
CA GLY A 217 5.21 23.08 8.85
C GLY A 217 4.39 23.23 10.12
N GLY A 218 3.25 22.54 10.17
CA GLY A 218 2.41 22.56 11.36
C GLY A 218 1.27 21.55 11.31
N ILE A 219 0.53 21.53 12.40
CA ILE A 219 -0.58 20.61 12.63
C ILE A 219 -1.72 20.95 11.65
N ALA A 220 -2.21 19.93 10.92
CA ALA A 220 -3.33 20.06 10.02
C ALA A 220 -4.66 19.89 10.77
N GLY A 221 -5.59 20.84 10.56
CA GLY A 221 -6.91 20.82 11.19
C GLY A 221 -6.84 20.79 12.72
N SER A 222 -7.49 19.82 13.35
CA SER A 222 -7.46 19.63 14.80
C SER A 222 -6.20 18.90 15.28
N GLY A 223 -5.49 18.23 14.38
CA GLY A 223 -4.36 17.37 14.73
C GLY A 223 -4.75 16.04 15.41
N ARG A 224 -6.03 15.83 15.71
CA ARG A 224 -6.52 14.63 16.42
C ARG A 224 -6.77 13.45 15.48
N GLN A 225 -6.93 13.71 14.18
CA GLN A 225 -7.14 12.66 13.18
C GLN A 225 -5.93 11.72 13.13
N TYR A 226 -6.23 10.41 13.12
CA TYR A 226 -5.20 9.37 13.03
C TYR A 226 -4.68 9.20 11.61
N MET A 227 -3.40 8.88 11.53
CA MET A 227 -2.67 8.56 10.31
C MET A 227 -2.08 7.15 10.46
N SER A 228 -2.52 6.22 9.63
CA SER A 228 -1.89 4.91 9.52
C SER A 228 -0.88 4.94 8.39
N TRP A 229 0.34 4.66 8.71
CA TRP A 229 1.53 4.82 7.88
C TRP A 229 2.35 3.53 7.85
N ILE A 230 3.30 3.44 6.93
CA ILE A 230 4.30 2.38 6.86
C ILE A 230 5.57 2.93 6.19
N SER A 231 6.76 2.43 6.54
CA SER A 231 7.99 2.74 5.79
C SER A 231 7.96 2.07 4.41
N LEU A 232 8.63 2.66 3.41
CA LEU A 232 8.74 2.05 2.08
C LEU A 232 9.41 0.67 2.15
N GLU A 233 10.39 0.52 3.04
CA GLU A 233 11.08 -0.74 3.31
C GLU A 233 10.11 -1.83 3.76
N ASP A 234 9.35 -1.56 4.83
CA ASP A 234 8.37 -2.52 5.33
C ASP A 234 7.21 -2.74 4.37
N ALA A 235 6.79 -1.72 3.60
CA ALA A 235 5.77 -1.88 2.57
C ALA A 235 6.20 -2.88 1.48
N ALA A 236 7.43 -2.78 1.00
CA ALA A 236 7.97 -3.71 0.01
C ALA A 236 8.15 -5.13 0.58
N ARG A 237 8.65 -5.25 1.82
CA ARG A 237 8.76 -6.53 2.54
C ARG A 237 7.41 -7.19 2.78
N ALA A 238 6.38 -6.40 3.13
CA ALA A 238 5.03 -6.90 3.31
C ALA A 238 4.45 -7.46 2.00
N VAL A 239 4.63 -6.78 0.86
CA VAL A 239 4.20 -7.32 -0.45
C VAL A 239 4.88 -8.67 -0.75
N ILE A 240 6.16 -8.80 -0.44
CA ILE A 240 6.88 -10.06 -0.62
C ILE A 240 6.38 -11.14 0.36
N HIS A 241 6.10 -10.78 1.61
CA HIS A 241 5.49 -11.68 2.58
C HIS A 241 4.13 -12.22 2.11
N LEU A 242 3.27 -11.36 1.50
CA LEU A 242 2.03 -11.81 0.87
C LEU A 242 2.29 -12.75 -0.32
N LEU A 243 3.32 -12.49 -1.10
CA LEU A 243 3.68 -13.33 -2.23
C LEU A 243 4.14 -14.72 -1.76
N GLU A 244 4.99 -14.80 -0.74
CA GLU A 244 5.58 -16.03 -0.23
C GLU A 244 4.64 -16.87 0.63
N SER A 245 3.71 -16.23 1.37
CA SER A 245 2.75 -16.93 2.22
C SER A 245 1.73 -17.71 1.40
N GLU A 246 1.53 -18.98 1.72
CA GLU A 246 0.50 -19.82 1.07
C GLU A 246 -0.89 -19.63 1.66
N SER A 247 -0.98 -19.19 2.91
CA SER A 247 -2.24 -19.07 3.65
C SER A 247 -2.94 -17.72 3.49
N ILE A 248 -2.20 -16.64 3.18
CA ILE A 248 -2.76 -15.29 3.13
C ILE A 248 -3.60 -15.12 1.87
N ARG A 249 -4.88 -14.77 2.08
CA ARG A 249 -5.85 -14.42 1.03
C ARG A 249 -6.81 -13.34 1.53
N GLY A 250 -7.44 -12.61 0.62
CA GLY A 250 -8.32 -11.49 0.97
C GLY A 250 -7.57 -10.23 1.36
N PRO A 251 -8.22 -9.30 2.09
CA PRO A 251 -7.63 -8.02 2.44
C PRO A 251 -6.52 -8.14 3.48
N VAL A 252 -5.48 -7.33 3.35
CA VAL A 252 -4.36 -7.20 4.28
C VAL A 252 -3.97 -5.74 4.39
N ASN A 253 -3.99 -5.19 5.59
CA ASN A 253 -3.58 -3.82 5.87
C ASN A 253 -2.06 -3.69 5.87
N ILE A 254 -1.53 -2.97 4.90
CA ILE A 254 -0.10 -2.69 4.78
C ILE A 254 0.19 -1.37 5.50
N VAL A 255 0.18 -1.45 6.82
CA VAL A 255 0.42 -0.33 7.75
C VAL A 255 1.34 -0.76 8.88
N ALA A 256 2.06 0.18 9.48
CA ALA A 256 2.81 -0.05 10.71
C ALA A 256 1.87 -0.31 11.90
N PRO A 257 2.33 -1.02 12.94
CA PRO A 257 1.48 -1.44 14.06
C PRO A 257 0.95 -0.29 14.92
N CYS A 258 1.58 0.90 14.82
CA CYS A 258 1.31 2.05 15.67
C CYS A 258 0.81 3.25 14.85
N PRO A 259 -0.50 3.34 14.54
CA PRO A 259 -1.06 4.56 13.97
C PRO A 259 -0.90 5.73 14.94
N VAL A 260 -0.61 6.91 14.43
CA VAL A 260 -0.37 8.12 15.21
C VAL A 260 -1.34 9.24 14.84
N THR A 261 -1.59 10.18 15.74
CA THR A 261 -2.34 11.39 15.39
C THR A 261 -1.52 12.29 14.49
N ASN A 262 -2.19 13.13 13.69
CA ASN A 262 -1.50 14.12 12.84
C ASN A 262 -0.59 15.04 13.69
N ALA A 263 -1.01 15.43 14.88
CA ALA A 263 -0.17 16.23 15.80
C ALA A 263 1.13 15.49 16.15
N LYS A 264 1.04 14.19 16.52
CA LYS A 264 2.24 13.38 16.83
C LYS A 264 3.14 13.21 15.60
N PHE A 265 2.55 12.92 14.43
CA PHE A 265 3.28 12.82 13.18
C PHE A 265 4.03 14.13 12.83
N THR A 266 3.33 15.27 12.92
CA THR A 266 3.88 16.60 12.66
C THR A 266 5.07 16.91 13.55
N LEU A 267 4.94 16.64 14.87
CA LEU A 267 6.04 16.86 15.82
C LEU A 267 7.23 15.93 15.56
N ALA A 268 6.98 14.66 15.23
CA ALA A 268 8.03 13.71 14.88
C ALA A 268 8.77 14.15 13.61
N LEU A 269 8.04 14.57 12.56
CA LEU A 269 8.62 15.05 11.31
C LEU A 269 9.46 16.32 11.54
N GLY A 270 8.96 17.28 12.34
CA GLY A 270 9.71 18.48 12.69
C GLY A 270 11.01 18.16 13.43
N ARG A 271 10.99 17.22 14.37
CA ARG A 271 12.19 16.76 15.10
C ARG A 271 13.22 16.14 14.18
N GLU A 272 12.82 15.22 13.29
CA GLU A 272 13.75 14.57 12.36
C GLU A 272 14.35 15.56 11.32
N LEU A 273 13.64 16.64 10.99
CA LEU A 273 14.14 17.70 10.11
C LEU A 273 14.90 18.81 10.86
N GLY A 274 14.90 18.82 12.19
CA GLY A 274 15.45 19.91 12.98
C GLY A 274 14.73 21.25 12.74
N ARG A 275 13.40 21.23 12.49
CA ARG A 275 12.59 22.39 12.14
C ARG A 275 11.41 22.57 13.10
N PRO A 276 11.05 23.83 13.44
CA PRO A 276 9.85 24.11 14.22
C PRO A 276 8.59 23.72 13.44
N THR A 277 7.51 23.39 14.18
CA THR A 277 6.20 23.01 13.64
C THR A 277 5.09 23.84 14.28
N ILE A 278 5.28 25.15 14.32
CA ILE A 278 4.43 26.08 15.07
C ILE A 278 3.30 26.72 14.27
N LEU A 279 3.37 26.64 12.92
CA LEU A 279 2.35 27.24 12.05
C LEU A 279 1.22 26.25 11.80
N PRO A 280 0.01 26.45 12.36
CA PRO A 280 -1.10 25.52 12.09
C PRO A 280 -1.58 25.66 10.65
N ALA A 281 -2.04 24.55 10.07
CA ALA A 281 -2.75 24.52 8.80
C ALA A 281 -4.25 24.35 9.06
N PRO A 282 -5.04 25.44 9.22
CA PRO A 282 -6.44 25.37 9.62
C PRO A 282 -7.28 24.58 8.61
N ALA A 283 -8.25 23.80 9.08
CA ALA A 283 -9.09 22.95 8.23
C ALA A 283 -9.83 23.74 7.14
N PHE A 284 -10.29 24.97 7.43
CA PHE A 284 -11.00 25.80 6.45
C PHE A 284 -10.11 26.19 5.27
N LEU A 285 -8.79 26.36 5.50
CA LEU A 285 -7.82 26.65 4.45
C LEU A 285 -7.54 25.42 3.60
N LEU A 286 -7.38 24.25 4.23
CA LEU A 286 -7.18 22.98 3.54
C LEU A 286 -8.40 22.59 2.70
N ARG A 287 -9.60 22.86 3.16
CA ARG A 287 -10.86 22.64 2.41
C ARG A 287 -11.02 23.51 1.16
N ARG A 288 -10.20 24.58 1.01
CA ARG A 288 -10.15 25.35 -0.25
C ARG A 288 -9.47 24.58 -1.39
N LEU A 289 -8.77 23.47 -1.09
CA LEU A 289 -8.29 22.56 -2.14
C LEU A 289 -9.51 21.93 -2.83
N PRO A 290 -9.65 22.14 -4.17
CA PRO A 290 -10.86 21.74 -4.86
C PRO A 290 -11.06 20.21 -4.91
N GLY A 291 -12.33 19.79 -4.92
CA GLY A 291 -12.73 18.40 -5.14
C GLY A 291 -12.84 17.54 -3.89
N GLY A 292 -12.71 18.08 -2.68
CA GLY A 292 -12.88 17.35 -1.42
C GLY A 292 -11.69 16.46 -1.04
N MET A 293 -10.53 16.61 -1.71
CA MET A 293 -9.33 15.82 -1.42
C MET A 293 -8.89 15.98 0.05
N ALA A 294 -8.94 17.21 0.58
CA ALA A 294 -8.49 17.48 1.94
C ALA A 294 -9.32 16.72 2.99
N ASP A 295 -10.64 16.66 2.81
CA ASP A 295 -11.53 15.97 3.74
C ASP A 295 -11.34 14.45 3.70
N GLU A 296 -11.07 13.86 2.53
CA GLU A 296 -10.89 12.41 2.40
C GLU A 296 -9.45 11.93 2.63
N THR A 297 -8.46 12.82 2.77
CA THR A 297 -7.05 12.44 2.93
C THR A 297 -6.39 13.09 4.14
N ILE A 298 -6.31 14.43 4.18
CA ILE A 298 -5.55 15.16 5.21
C ILE A 298 -6.32 15.29 6.51
N LEU A 299 -7.63 15.53 6.43
CA LEU A 299 -8.53 15.77 7.56
C LEU A 299 -9.27 14.51 8.02
N SER A 300 -9.32 13.47 7.20
CA SER A 300 -9.90 12.17 7.54
C SER A 300 -9.03 11.44 8.56
N SER A 301 -9.67 10.74 9.46
CA SER A 301 -9.02 9.91 10.48
C SER A 301 -9.00 8.45 10.02
N SER A 302 -7.81 7.85 10.00
CA SER A 302 -7.63 6.44 9.63
C SER A 302 -6.79 5.74 10.69
N ARG A 303 -7.46 5.14 11.71
CA ARG A 303 -6.81 4.39 12.79
C ARG A 303 -6.80 2.90 12.48
N VAL A 304 -6.11 2.54 11.41
CA VAL A 304 -6.03 1.18 10.87
C VAL A 304 -4.82 0.43 11.43
N VAL A 305 -5.00 -0.85 11.73
CA VAL A 305 -3.93 -1.71 12.24
C VAL A 305 -3.73 -2.95 11.35
N PRO A 306 -2.52 -3.54 11.34
CA PRO A 306 -2.16 -4.65 10.46
C PRO A 306 -2.47 -6.01 11.10
N GLY A 307 -3.75 -6.34 11.29
CA GLY A 307 -4.18 -7.57 11.97
C GLY A 307 -3.62 -8.83 11.32
N VAL A 308 -3.72 -8.94 10.00
CA VAL A 308 -3.23 -10.11 9.25
C VAL A 308 -1.71 -10.19 9.27
N LEU A 309 -0.98 -9.10 9.04
CA LEU A 309 0.49 -9.11 9.07
C LEU A 309 1.01 -9.55 10.44
N GLN A 310 0.43 -9.03 11.53
CA GLN A 310 0.80 -9.42 12.88
C GLN A 310 0.46 -10.90 13.17
N GLY A 311 -0.71 -11.36 12.72
CA GLY A 311 -1.17 -12.74 12.90
C GLY A 311 -0.35 -13.76 12.10
N THR A 312 0.31 -13.33 11.02
CA THR A 312 1.14 -14.19 10.15
C THR A 312 2.63 -14.08 10.41
N GLY A 313 3.04 -13.42 11.51
CA GLY A 313 4.43 -13.34 11.94
C GLY A 313 5.30 -12.36 11.15
N PHE A 314 4.70 -11.39 10.46
CA PHE A 314 5.48 -10.33 9.80
C PHE A 314 6.20 -9.45 10.84
N GLU A 315 7.51 -9.30 10.70
CA GLU A 315 8.33 -8.45 11.56
C GLU A 315 8.59 -7.10 10.90
N PHE A 316 8.16 -6.02 11.57
CA PHE A 316 8.40 -4.65 11.13
C PHE A 316 9.81 -4.19 11.49
N GLU A 317 10.54 -3.64 10.51
CA GLU A 317 11.85 -3.01 10.75
C GLU A 317 11.70 -1.61 11.35
N HIS A 318 10.61 -0.91 10.98
CA HIS A 318 10.33 0.44 11.44
C HIS A 318 8.93 0.50 12.09
N PRO A 319 8.75 -0.05 13.30
CA PRO A 319 7.44 -0.11 13.96
C PRO A 319 6.96 1.24 14.52
N THR A 320 7.83 2.22 14.73
CA THR A 320 7.50 3.57 15.26
C THR A 320 7.63 4.64 14.18
N VAL A 321 6.83 5.69 14.29
CA VAL A 321 6.82 6.78 13.29
C VAL A 321 8.16 7.51 13.21
N GLU A 322 8.86 7.61 14.32
CA GLU A 322 10.20 8.19 14.41
C GLU A 322 11.22 7.37 13.58
N GLU A 323 11.19 6.03 13.71
CA GLU A 323 12.04 5.13 12.91
C GLU A 323 11.70 5.20 11.42
N GLY A 324 10.40 5.16 11.09
CA GLY A 324 9.93 5.28 9.71
C GLY A 324 10.34 6.60 9.05
N LEU A 325 10.19 7.73 9.74
CA LEU A 325 10.60 9.04 9.25
C LEU A 325 12.12 9.15 9.10
N ARG A 326 12.88 8.69 10.09
CA ARG A 326 14.35 8.67 10.04
C ARG A 326 14.85 7.85 8.86
N ASN A 327 14.25 6.71 8.58
CA ASN A 327 14.59 5.89 7.41
C ASN A 327 14.24 6.63 6.11
N ALA A 328 13.06 7.23 6.03
CA ALA A 328 12.57 7.90 4.82
C ALA A 328 13.33 9.19 4.46
N LEU A 329 14.02 9.81 5.43
CA LEU A 329 14.71 11.10 5.25
C LEU A 329 16.23 10.96 5.06
N LYS A 330 16.78 9.76 5.12
CA LYS A 330 18.17 9.46 4.72
C LYS A 330 18.35 9.62 3.22
#